data_b5e464f335e19320253ff722afe7de2c
#
_entry.id   b5e464f335e19320253ff722afe7de2c
#
_cell.length_a   1.000
_cell.length_b   1.000
_cell.length_c   1.000
_cell.angle_alpha   90.00
_cell.angle_beta   90.00
_cell.angle_gamma   90.00
#
_symmetry.space_group_name_H-M   'P 1'
#
loop_
_entity.id
_entity.type
_entity.pdbx_description
1 polymer ?
#
loop_
_entity_poly.entity_id
_entity_poly.type
_entity_poly.pdbx_seq_one_letter_code
_entity_poly.pdbx_strand_id
1 'polypeptide(L)'
;MEPSPRRRSLPLAAPARRGLPLLDEARPIDRLWRPSYVVWEVTLACDLACHHCGSRAGRARPDELTTAEALDLVDQLAAIGANEVTLIGGEAYLRDDWLQIVARIAGHGMRCGMATGGRGLTLDRVRGARDAGLTAISVSVDGLEAEHDAQRGLHGSFASAMAAMEHVRAVGGIRLTANTQINRVSLPVLERLFEAIADRGAKAWQVQLTAAMGRAADEPRIFLDPYEVLDVMPRLARLKRAGERRGVSLWPGNNVGYFGPFEGVIRGDYASGYRGSCGAGRLSLGIEANGDIKGCPSLPSDAYVGGNVREHPLVEIWERSKPLRFTRDLTAQDLKGFCATCYYAQECRGGCHWTSHVLLGDRGDNPFCHHRALELLREGVRERVRCVEAAPGTPFDHGRYEVYREPWPEDERAAVERLHAAVEAETYAG
;
A
#
# COMPACT_ATOMS: atom_id res chain seq x y z
N MET A 1 -9.01 31.87 1.87
CA MET A 1 -8.01 30.94 2.44
C MET A 1 -6.95 30.77 1.36
N GLU A 2 -5.78 31.35 1.56
CA GLU A 2 -4.69 31.27 0.58
C GLU A 2 -4.17 29.84 0.49
N PRO A 3 -3.88 29.31 -0.72
CA PRO A 3 -3.29 27.99 -0.88
C PRO A 3 -1.86 28.00 -0.33
N SER A 4 -1.55 27.04 0.53
CA SER A 4 -0.20 26.82 1.04
C SER A 4 0.82 26.71 -0.12
N PRO A 5 2.00 27.34 -0.03
CA PRO A 5 2.96 27.32 -1.12
C PRO A 5 3.42 25.90 -1.38
N ARG A 6 3.21 25.43 -2.62
CA ARG A 6 3.68 24.11 -3.10
C ARG A 6 5.19 24.01 -2.90
N ARG A 7 5.65 23.19 -1.97
CA ARG A 7 7.08 22.86 -1.87
C ARG A 7 7.46 22.05 -3.11
N ARG A 8 8.22 22.68 -4.00
CA ARG A 8 8.85 21.98 -5.13
C ARG A 8 9.84 20.97 -4.54
N SER A 9 9.80 19.71 -5.03
CA SER A 9 10.84 18.73 -4.72
C SER A 9 12.22 19.32 -5.01
N LEU A 10 13.09 19.32 -4.00
CA LEU A 10 14.49 19.70 -4.19
C LEU A 10 15.17 18.77 -5.18
N PRO A 11 16.17 19.26 -5.96
CA PRO A 11 16.98 18.36 -6.78
C PRO A 11 17.62 17.30 -5.87
N LEU A 12 17.35 16.03 -6.14
CA LEU A 12 17.99 14.94 -5.43
C LEU A 12 19.47 14.92 -5.80
N ALA A 13 20.33 15.34 -4.86
CA ALA A 13 21.70 14.87 -4.88
C ALA A 13 21.64 13.35 -4.62
N ALA A 14 22.26 12.54 -5.49
CA ALA A 14 22.38 11.12 -5.23
C ALA A 14 22.98 10.93 -3.83
N PRO A 15 22.31 10.26 -2.89
CA PRO A 15 22.88 10.01 -1.58
C PRO A 15 24.18 9.23 -1.74
N ALA A 16 25.22 9.60 -1.01
CA ALA A 16 26.45 8.81 -0.96
C ALA A 16 26.07 7.39 -0.55
N ARG A 17 26.19 6.42 -1.47
CA ARG A 17 25.86 5.02 -1.22
C ARG A 17 26.72 4.53 -0.07
N ARG A 18 26.10 4.23 1.05
CA ARG A 18 26.72 3.45 2.11
C ARG A 18 26.35 2.00 1.80
N GLY A 19 27.30 1.22 1.25
CA GLY A 19 27.15 -0.23 1.17
C GLY A 19 26.76 -0.74 2.55
N LEU A 20 25.52 -1.22 2.70
CA LEU A 20 25.07 -1.81 3.97
C LEU A 20 25.70 -3.19 4.04
N PRO A 21 26.51 -3.49 5.06
CA PRO A 21 27.14 -4.79 5.18
C PRO A 21 26.06 -5.87 5.32
N LEU A 22 26.11 -6.86 4.44
CA LEU A 22 25.34 -8.08 4.62
C LEU A 22 25.88 -8.84 5.82
N LEU A 23 25.03 -9.58 6.50
CA LEU A 23 25.45 -10.46 7.57
C LEU A 23 26.29 -11.63 6.98
N ASP A 24 27.23 -12.15 7.74
CA ASP A 24 28.21 -13.14 7.26
C ASP A 24 27.53 -14.42 6.76
N GLU A 25 26.42 -14.83 7.42
CA GLU A 25 25.74 -16.07 7.10
C GLU A 25 24.20 -15.90 6.95
N ALA A 26 23.62 -16.68 6.03
CA ALA A 26 22.19 -16.92 5.94
C ALA A 26 21.79 -18.06 6.88
N ARG A 27 20.77 -17.82 7.72
CA ARG A 27 20.22 -18.84 8.62
C ARG A 27 19.27 -19.78 7.86
N PRO A 28 19.02 -20.99 8.32
CA PRO A 28 18.04 -21.90 7.70
C PRO A 28 16.65 -21.24 7.53
N ILE A 29 16.18 -20.47 8.51
CA ILE A 29 14.90 -19.77 8.43
C ILE A 29 14.88 -18.72 7.32
N ASP A 30 15.99 -18.07 7.00
CA ASP A 30 16.07 -17.06 5.95
C ASP A 30 15.89 -17.69 4.56
N ARG A 31 16.24 -18.94 4.39
CA ARG A 31 16.10 -19.73 3.16
C ARG A 31 14.74 -20.40 3.00
N LEU A 32 13.91 -20.46 4.05
CA LEU A 32 12.54 -20.98 3.98
C LEU A 32 11.58 -20.00 3.29
N TRP A 33 11.85 -18.70 3.39
CA TRP A 33 10.99 -17.68 2.83
C TRP A 33 11.37 -17.36 1.39
N ARG A 34 10.35 -17.11 0.56
CA ARG A 34 10.52 -16.68 -0.83
C ARG A 34 9.65 -15.46 -1.09
N PRO A 35 10.12 -14.44 -1.82
CA PRO A 35 9.36 -13.26 -2.15
C PRO A 35 8.35 -13.59 -3.27
N SER A 36 7.27 -14.28 -2.91
CA SER A 36 6.24 -14.68 -3.87
C SER A 36 5.55 -13.51 -4.54
N TYR A 37 5.51 -12.36 -3.88
CA TYR A 37 4.93 -11.12 -4.38
C TYR A 37 5.93 -9.98 -4.33
N VAL A 38 6.23 -9.41 -5.49
CA VAL A 38 7.19 -8.32 -5.67
C VAL A 38 6.47 -7.07 -6.16
N VAL A 39 6.76 -5.93 -5.55
CA VAL A 39 6.30 -4.64 -6.04
C VAL A 39 7.51 -3.81 -6.41
N TRP A 40 7.59 -3.43 -7.67
CA TRP A 40 8.73 -2.74 -8.22
C TRP A 40 8.36 -1.36 -8.73
N GLU A 41 8.93 -0.32 -8.11
CA GLU A 41 8.95 1.04 -8.64
C GLU A 41 9.97 1.09 -9.78
N VAL A 42 9.51 0.99 -11.02
CA VAL A 42 10.42 0.94 -12.18
C VAL A 42 10.96 2.32 -12.59
N THR A 43 10.28 3.38 -12.18
CA THR A 43 10.69 4.79 -12.35
C THR A 43 9.99 5.68 -11.33
N LEU A 44 10.59 6.79 -10.96
CA LEU A 44 9.94 7.85 -10.19
C LEU A 44 9.30 8.93 -11.08
N ALA A 45 9.49 8.88 -12.41
CA ALA A 45 8.79 9.76 -13.33
C ALA A 45 7.27 9.57 -13.21
N CYS A 46 6.53 10.67 -13.08
CA CYS A 46 5.08 10.68 -13.01
C CYS A 46 4.50 11.90 -13.69
N ASP A 47 3.38 11.71 -14.38
CA ASP A 47 2.60 12.76 -15.02
C ASP A 47 1.48 13.32 -14.14
N LEU A 48 1.37 12.85 -12.88
CA LEU A 48 0.48 13.35 -11.84
C LEU A 48 1.26 13.92 -10.65
N ALA A 49 0.61 14.78 -9.85
CA ALA A 49 1.17 15.40 -8.65
C ALA A 49 0.29 15.14 -7.41
N CYS A 50 -0.08 13.86 -7.19
CA CYS A 50 -1.03 13.47 -6.16
C CYS A 50 -0.61 13.95 -4.77
N HIS A 51 -1.55 14.53 -4.02
CA HIS A 51 -1.33 15.04 -2.66
C HIS A 51 -1.03 13.93 -1.65
N HIS A 52 -1.49 12.72 -1.89
CA HIS A 52 -1.29 11.55 -1.04
C HIS A 52 -0.18 10.58 -1.53
N CYS A 53 0.72 11.05 -2.42
CA CYS A 53 1.76 10.20 -2.97
C CYS A 53 2.87 9.90 -1.97
N GLY A 54 3.01 8.64 -1.56
CA GLY A 54 4.01 8.20 -0.60
C GLY A 54 5.45 8.28 -1.10
N SER A 55 5.69 8.11 -2.40
CA SER A 55 7.03 8.18 -3.00
C SER A 55 7.44 9.59 -3.46
N ARG A 56 6.58 10.60 -3.35
CA ARG A 56 6.80 11.96 -3.92
C ARG A 56 7.17 11.95 -5.39
N ALA A 57 6.63 10.99 -6.16
CA ALA A 57 6.93 10.81 -7.58
C ALA A 57 6.67 12.09 -8.41
N GLY A 58 7.45 12.24 -9.48
CA GLY A 58 7.35 13.39 -10.39
C GLY A 58 8.44 13.39 -11.46
N ARG A 59 9.71 13.31 -11.08
CA ARG A 59 10.84 13.18 -11.99
C ARG A 59 11.54 11.85 -11.76
N ALA A 60 12.06 11.27 -12.87
CA ALA A 60 12.93 10.11 -12.79
C ALA A 60 14.12 10.37 -11.87
N ARG A 61 14.59 9.36 -11.16
CA ARG A 61 15.84 9.44 -10.41
C ARG A 61 17.01 9.45 -11.41
N PRO A 62 18.12 10.16 -11.09
CA PRO A 62 19.28 10.19 -11.99
C PRO A 62 20.00 8.84 -12.08
N ASP A 63 19.75 7.95 -11.12
CA ASP A 63 20.40 6.65 -10.97
C ASP A 63 19.45 5.46 -11.12
N GLU A 64 18.33 5.62 -11.84
CA GLU A 64 17.43 4.50 -12.15
C GLU A 64 18.17 3.37 -12.89
N LEU A 65 17.73 2.13 -12.69
CA LEU A 65 18.32 0.96 -13.36
C LEU A 65 18.24 1.14 -14.88
N THR A 66 19.32 0.85 -15.58
CA THR A 66 19.32 0.72 -17.05
C THR A 66 18.44 -0.46 -17.49
N THR A 67 18.10 -0.52 -18.77
CA THR A 67 17.34 -1.67 -19.33
C THR A 67 18.04 -3.00 -19.04
N ALA A 68 19.37 -3.07 -19.24
CA ALA A 68 20.12 -4.30 -18.99
C ALA A 68 20.09 -4.72 -17.52
N GLU A 69 20.28 -3.79 -16.59
CA GLU A 69 20.18 -4.06 -15.15
C GLU A 69 18.76 -4.46 -14.73
N ALA A 70 17.75 -3.85 -15.34
CA ALA A 70 16.35 -4.19 -15.07
C ALA A 70 16.00 -5.61 -15.54
N LEU A 71 16.47 -6.01 -16.72
CA LEU A 71 16.25 -7.35 -17.24
C LEU A 71 17.01 -8.43 -16.43
N ASP A 72 18.25 -8.14 -16.04
CA ASP A 72 19.03 -9.01 -15.13
C ASP A 72 18.33 -9.17 -13.78
N LEU A 73 17.76 -8.08 -13.23
CA LEU A 73 16.98 -8.17 -11.99
C LEU A 73 15.74 -9.07 -12.14
N VAL A 74 15.05 -9.05 -13.29
CA VAL A 74 13.94 -9.98 -13.56
C VAL A 74 14.44 -11.44 -13.51
N ASP A 75 15.60 -11.73 -14.08
CA ASP A 75 16.20 -13.07 -14.05
C ASP A 75 16.52 -13.51 -12.61
N GLN A 76 17.06 -12.61 -11.81
CA GLN A 76 17.31 -12.84 -10.39
C GLN A 76 16.02 -13.06 -9.59
N LEU A 77 14.94 -12.33 -9.89
CA LEU A 77 13.63 -12.54 -9.27
C LEU A 77 13.06 -13.93 -9.58
N ALA A 78 13.16 -14.37 -10.82
CA ALA A 78 12.76 -15.71 -11.19
C ALA A 78 13.60 -16.78 -10.44
N ALA A 79 14.90 -16.58 -10.35
CA ALA A 79 15.83 -17.52 -9.68
C ALA A 79 15.53 -17.67 -8.17
N ILE A 80 15.10 -16.62 -7.47
CA ILE A 80 14.71 -16.70 -6.05
C ILE A 80 13.26 -17.16 -5.84
N GLY A 81 12.49 -17.45 -6.91
CA GLY A 81 11.16 -18.03 -6.85
C GLY A 81 10.03 -17.00 -6.68
N ALA A 82 10.18 -15.79 -7.23
CA ALA A 82 9.08 -14.84 -7.34
C ALA A 82 7.97 -15.39 -8.25
N ASN A 83 6.70 -15.21 -7.84
CA ASN A 83 5.54 -15.67 -8.61
C ASN A 83 4.81 -14.54 -9.31
N GLU A 84 4.86 -13.36 -8.74
CA GLU A 84 4.15 -12.20 -9.24
C GLU A 84 4.96 -10.92 -9.03
N VAL A 85 5.06 -10.11 -10.08
CA VAL A 85 5.71 -8.80 -10.05
C VAL A 85 4.68 -7.75 -10.45
N THR A 86 4.41 -6.79 -9.56
CA THR A 86 3.57 -5.64 -9.86
C THR A 86 4.45 -4.43 -10.12
N LEU A 87 4.39 -3.91 -11.34
CA LEU A 87 5.07 -2.68 -11.71
C LEU A 87 4.30 -1.48 -11.15
N ILE A 88 5.01 -0.66 -10.42
CA ILE A 88 4.56 0.64 -9.97
C ILE A 88 5.62 1.69 -10.33
N GLY A 89 5.47 2.86 -9.81
CA GLY A 89 6.48 3.90 -9.93
C GLY A 89 5.88 5.21 -9.49
N GLY A 90 6.35 6.28 -10.12
CA GLY A 90 5.50 7.40 -10.44
C GLY A 90 4.39 6.90 -11.37
N GLU A 91 4.78 6.62 -12.62
CA GLU A 91 3.88 6.00 -13.60
C GLU A 91 4.71 5.07 -14.51
N ALA A 92 4.49 3.77 -14.39
CA ALA A 92 5.37 2.75 -14.98
C ALA A 92 5.52 2.87 -16.50
N TYR A 93 4.47 3.22 -17.24
CA TYR A 93 4.51 3.37 -18.71
C TYR A 93 5.24 4.63 -19.19
N LEU A 94 5.75 5.47 -18.30
CA LEU A 94 6.64 6.59 -18.68
C LEU A 94 8.11 6.16 -18.81
N ARG A 95 8.44 4.96 -18.40
CA ARG A 95 9.73 4.34 -18.65
C ARG A 95 9.72 3.69 -20.04
N ASP A 96 10.65 4.06 -20.92
CA ASP A 96 10.61 3.68 -22.33
C ASP A 96 10.68 2.16 -22.58
N ASP A 97 11.39 1.43 -21.74
CA ASP A 97 11.61 -0.01 -21.85
C ASP A 97 10.63 -0.86 -21.02
N TRP A 98 9.57 -0.27 -20.44
CA TRP A 98 8.66 -0.98 -19.55
C TRP A 98 8.02 -2.24 -20.16
N LEU A 99 7.74 -2.23 -21.47
CA LEU A 99 7.21 -3.42 -22.18
C LEU A 99 8.23 -4.55 -22.27
N GLN A 100 9.53 -4.23 -22.36
CA GLN A 100 10.60 -5.24 -22.37
C GLN A 100 10.68 -5.90 -20.97
N ILE A 101 10.52 -5.12 -19.90
CA ILE A 101 10.47 -5.64 -18.52
C ILE A 101 9.26 -6.57 -18.36
N VAL A 102 8.06 -6.15 -18.81
CA VAL A 102 6.85 -7.00 -18.79
C VAL A 102 7.09 -8.31 -19.54
N ALA A 103 7.63 -8.24 -20.76
CA ALA A 103 7.88 -9.43 -21.58
C ALA A 103 8.91 -10.38 -20.92
N ARG A 104 9.94 -9.84 -20.27
CA ARG A 104 10.93 -10.67 -19.53
C ARG A 104 10.30 -11.37 -18.34
N ILE A 105 9.45 -10.66 -17.54
CA ILE A 105 8.71 -11.24 -16.42
C ILE A 105 7.81 -12.38 -16.91
N ALA A 106 7.01 -12.12 -17.96
CA ALA A 106 6.12 -13.13 -18.55
C ALA A 106 6.89 -14.30 -19.15
N GLY A 107 8.05 -14.06 -19.76
CA GLY A 107 8.95 -15.07 -20.33
C GLY A 107 9.48 -16.08 -19.30
N HIS A 108 9.58 -15.66 -18.02
CA HIS A 108 9.90 -16.57 -16.91
C HIS A 108 8.67 -17.27 -16.29
N GLY A 109 7.48 -17.06 -16.85
CA GLY A 109 6.24 -17.65 -16.32
C GLY A 109 5.71 -16.94 -15.06
N MET A 110 6.29 -15.81 -14.65
CA MET A 110 5.80 -15.00 -13.55
C MET A 110 4.59 -14.18 -14.00
N ARG A 111 3.61 -13.97 -13.12
CA ARG A 111 2.53 -13.01 -13.38
C ARG A 111 3.07 -11.58 -13.31
N CYS A 112 2.67 -10.76 -14.27
CA CYS A 112 3.00 -9.34 -14.27
C CYS A 112 1.73 -8.51 -14.13
N GLY A 113 1.66 -7.67 -13.09
CA GLY A 113 0.63 -6.66 -12.88
C GLY A 113 1.20 -5.25 -13.02
N MET A 114 0.32 -4.26 -13.15
CA MET A 114 0.69 -2.83 -13.12
C MET A 114 -0.33 -2.03 -12.34
N ALA A 115 0.12 -1.11 -11.48
CA ALA A 115 -0.74 -0.09 -10.89
C ALA A 115 -0.46 1.27 -11.56
N THR A 116 -1.52 2.00 -11.90
CA THR A 116 -1.44 3.22 -12.70
C THR A 116 -2.45 4.27 -12.25
N GLY A 117 -2.12 5.56 -12.41
CA GLY A 117 -3.06 6.67 -12.32
C GLY A 117 -3.96 6.78 -13.55
N GLY A 118 -3.61 6.12 -14.66
CA GLY A 118 -4.43 5.99 -15.86
C GLY A 118 -4.39 7.19 -16.81
N ARG A 119 -3.72 8.30 -16.47
CA ARG A 119 -3.76 9.55 -17.25
C ARG A 119 -3.34 9.36 -18.70
N GLY A 120 -2.25 8.66 -18.94
CA GLY A 120 -1.73 8.40 -20.28
C GLY A 120 -1.91 6.97 -20.75
N LEU A 121 -2.77 6.17 -20.11
CA LEU A 121 -2.98 4.77 -20.47
C LEU A 121 -3.92 4.66 -21.68
N THR A 122 -3.36 4.89 -22.87
CA THR A 122 -4.08 4.81 -24.16
C THR A 122 -4.42 3.36 -24.52
N LEU A 123 -5.36 3.21 -25.46
CA LEU A 123 -5.75 1.90 -25.99
C LEU A 123 -4.53 1.13 -26.56
N ASP A 124 -3.61 1.82 -27.25
CA ASP A 124 -2.42 1.19 -27.82
C ASP A 124 -1.42 0.77 -26.76
N ARG A 125 -1.24 1.54 -25.67
CA ARG A 125 -0.44 1.12 -24.53
C ARG A 125 -1.00 -0.13 -23.87
N VAL A 126 -2.34 -0.21 -23.71
CA VAL A 126 -2.98 -1.42 -23.16
C VAL A 126 -2.81 -2.62 -24.09
N ARG A 127 -2.92 -2.43 -25.42
CA ARG A 127 -2.63 -3.51 -26.40
C ARG A 127 -1.20 -3.99 -26.30
N GLY A 128 -0.24 -3.06 -26.30
CA GLY A 128 1.20 -3.39 -26.14
C GLY A 128 1.48 -4.13 -24.84
N ALA A 129 0.85 -3.71 -23.73
CA ALA A 129 0.96 -4.38 -22.44
C ALA A 129 0.44 -5.82 -22.47
N ARG A 130 -0.74 -6.05 -23.06
CA ARG A 130 -1.30 -7.39 -23.26
C ARG A 130 -0.38 -8.26 -24.09
N ASP A 131 0.09 -7.74 -25.20
CA ASP A 131 0.94 -8.48 -26.14
C ASP A 131 2.31 -8.80 -25.56
N ALA A 132 2.81 -7.96 -24.62
CA ALA A 132 3.99 -8.24 -23.82
C ALA A 132 3.74 -9.24 -22.67
N GLY A 133 2.49 -9.60 -22.37
CA GLY A 133 2.15 -10.60 -21.35
C GLY A 133 1.70 -10.03 -20.01
N LEU A 134 1.31 -8.73 -19.95
CA LEU A 134 0.74 -8.16 -18.72
C LEU A 134 -0.61 -8.83 -18.39
N THR A 135 -0.76 -9.28 -17.14
CA THR A 135 -1.93 -10.07 -16.71
C THR A 135 -2.98 -9.28 -15.96
N ALA A 136 -2.60 -8.15 -15.34
CA ALA A 136 -3.52 -7.32 -14.57
C ALA A 136 -3.14 -5.84 -14.63
N ILE A 137 -4.14 -4.97 -14.68
CA ILE A 137 -3.99 -3.52 -14.49
C ILE A 137 -4.89 -3.07 -13.36
N SER A 138 -4.31 -2.39 -12.38
CA SER A 138 -5.00 -1.75 -11.28
C SER A 138 -5.03 -0.23 -11.49
N VAL A 139 -6.21 0.32 -11.78
CA VAL A 139 -6.38 1.76 -11.94
C VAL A 139 -6.68 2.39 -10.60
N SER A 140 -5.95 3.44 -10.26
CA SER A 140 -6.11 4.17 -9.00
C SER A 140 -7.28 5.14 -9.11
N VAL A 141 -8.30 4.98 -8.25
CA VAL A 141 -9.48 5.85 -8.18
C VAL A 141 -9.77 6.20 -6.72
N ASP A 142 -9.56 7.47 -6.32
CA ASP A 142 -9.59 7.87 -4.90
C ASP A 142 -10.78 8.76 -4.52
N GLY A 143 -11.84 8.71 -5.27
CA GLY A 143 -13.08 9.45 -5.06
C GLY A 143 -13.89 9.55 -6.34
N LEU A 144 -15.00 10.25 -6.30
CA LEU A 144 -15.68 10.72 -7.51
C LEU A 144 -14.89 11.89 -8.11
N GLU A 145 -15.40 12.50 -9.16
CA GLU A 145 -14.66 13.49 -9.95
C GLU A 145 -14.03 14.60 -9.08
N ALA A 146 -14.79 15.21 -8.20
CA ALA A 146 -14.31 16.32 -7.37
C ALA A 146 -13.22 15.87 -6.38
N GLU A 147 -13.46 14.78 -5.66
CA GLU A 147 -12.53 14.27 -4.66
C GLU A 147 -11.27 13.68 -5.31
N HIS A 148 -11.44 12.96 -6.43
CA HIS A 148 -10.33 12.36 -7.15
C HIS A 148 -9.42 13.42 -7.75
N ASP A 149 -9.97 14.38 -8.51
CA ASP A 149 -9.21 15.44 -9.16
C ASP A 149 -8.44 16.28 -8.13
N ALA A 150 -9.08 16.61 -7.01
CA ALA A 150 -8.43 17.29 -5.91
C ALA A 150 -7.25 16.50 -5.34
N GLN A 151 -7.43 15.21 -5.05
CA GLN A 151 -6.37 14.36 -4.49
C GLN A 151 -5.24 14.08 -5.48
N ARG A 152 -5.55 13.94 -6.78
CA ARG A 152 -4.56 13.72 -7.82
C ARG A 152 -3.84 14.99 -8.27
N GLY A 153 -4.32 16.17 -7.84
CA GLY A 153 -3.75 17.47 -8.15
C GLY A 153 -3.90 17.85 -9.63
N LEU A 154 -4.88 17.29 -10.33
CA LEU A 154 -5.13 17.52 -11.76
C LEU A 154 -6.60 17.41 -12.10
N HIS A 155 -7.19 18.49 -12.61
CA HIS A 155 -8.54 18.47 -13.17
C HIS A 155 -8.64 17.52 -14.37
N GLY A 156 -9.68 16.71 -14.42
CA GLY A 156 -9.91 15.69 -15.46
C GLY A 156 -9.15 14.38 -15.23
N SER A 157 -8.46 14.21 -14.10
CA SER A 157 -7.78 12.97 -13.77
C SER A 157 -8.77 11.82 -13.54
N PHE A 158 -9.96 12.09 -12.98
CA PHE A 158 -11.03 11.11 -12.83
C PHE A 158 -11.52 10.61 -14.20
N ALA A 159 -11.81 11.52 -15.12
CA ALA A 159 -12.21 11.15 -16.47
C ALA A 159 -11.14 10.29 -17.17
N SER A 160 -9.86 10.64 -16.99
CA SER A 160 -8.74 9.85 -17.53
C SER A 160 -8.67 8.45 -16.93
N ALA A 161 -8.84 8.30 -15.61
CA ALA A 161 -8.86 7.01 -14.92
C ALA A 161 -10.04 6.15 -15.41
N MET A 162 -11.24 6.74 -15.56
CA MET A 162 -12.41 6.05 -16.10
C MET A 162 -12.20 5.59 -17.55
N ALA A 163 -11.59 6.43 -18.39
CA ALA A 163 -11.24 6.06 -19.78
C ALA A 163 -10.19 4.94 -19.82
N ALA A 164 -9.19 4.98 -18.92
CA ALA A 164 -8.21 3.90 -18.79
C ALA A 164 -8.87 2.55 -18.46
N MET A 165 -9.84 2.52 -17.54
CA MET A 165 -10.62 1.31 -17.24
C MET A 165 -11.39 0.80 -18.47
N GLU A 166 -11.98 1.70 -19.26
CA GLU A 166 -12.66 1.35 -20.51
C GLU A 166 -11.70 0.78 -21.56
N HIS A 167 -10.51 1.36 -21.69
CA HIS A 167 -9.46 0.85 -22.59
C HIS A 167 -9.05 -0.59 -22.21
N VAL A 168 -8.82 -0.86 -20.92
CA VAL A 168 -8.49 -2.21 -20.44
C VAL A 168 -9.62 -3.20 -20.75
N ARG A 169 -10.86 -2.81 -20.50
CA ARG A 169 -12.03 -3.64 -20.82
C ARG A 169 -12.16 -3.90 -22.32
N ALA A 170 -11.99 -2.88 -23.15
CA ALA A 170 -12.11 -2.97 -24.59
C ALA A 170 -11.04 -3.86 -25.25
N VAL A 171 -9.80 -3.80 -24.74
CA VAL A 171 -8.71 -4.65 -25.23
C VAL A 171 -8.92 -6.11 -24.82
N GLY A 172 -9.42 -6.36 -23.62
CA GLY A 172 -9.58 -7.71 -23.07
C GLY A 172 -8.25 -8.44 -22.83
N GLY A 173 -8.33 -9.64 -22.23
CA GLY A 173 -7.14 -10.44 -21.91
C GLY A 173 -6.31 -9.98 -20.71
N ILE A 174 -6.61 -8.80 -20.16
CA ILE A 174 -5.99 -8.24 -18.95
C ILE A 174 -7.07 -8.11 -17.88
N ARG A 175 -6.78 -8.56 -16.66
CA ARG A 175 -7.69 -8.39 -15.52
C ARG A 175 -7.72 -6.92 -15.08
N LEU A 176 -8.89 -6.28 -15.21
CA LEU A 176 -9.12 -4.94 -14.70
C LEU A 176 -9.39 -4.99 -13.20
N THR A 177 -8.64 -4.21 -12.44
CA THR A 177 -8.84 -3.98 -11.01
C THR A 177 -8.78 -2.49 -10.70
N ALA A 178 -9.20 -2.10 -9.51
CA ALA A 178 -9.05 -0.73 -9.01
C ALA A 178 -8.35 -0.73 -7.65
N ASN A 179 -7.72 0.39 -7.29
CA ASN A 179 -7.24 0.63 -5.95
C ASN A 179 -7.66 2.03 -5.46
N THR A 180 -7.89 2.14 -4.16
CA THR A 180 -8.33 3.39 -3.52
C THR A 180 -7.61 3.58 -2.20
N GLN A 181 -7.14 4.79 -1.96
CA GLN A 181 -6.67 5.21 -0.65
C GLN A 181 -7.84 5.82 0.15
N ILE A 182 -8.16 5.19 1.28
CA ILE A 182 -9.19 5.66 2.20
C ILE A 182 -8.59 6.74 3.10
N ASN A 183 -9.22 7.90 3.10
CA ASN A 183 -8.89 9.04 3.93
C ASN A 183 -10.14 9.91 4.12
N ARG A 184 -10.02 11.05 4.79
CA ARG A 184 -11.17 11.95 5.04
C ARG A 184 -11.83 12.50 3.79
N VAL A 185 -11.14 12.52 2.65
CA VAL A 185 -11.71 13.00 1.37
C VAL A 185 -12.48 11.89 0.67
N SER A 186 -11.94 10.66 0.62
CA SER A 186 -12.55 9.54 -0.10
C SER A 186 -13.61 8.78 0.72
N LEU A 187 -13.49 8.75 2.05
CA LEU A 187 -14.39 7.98 2.92
C LEU A 187 -15.87 8.36 2.76
N PRO A 188 -16.25 9.64 2.66
CA PRO A 188 -17.67 10.02 2.52
C PRO A 188 -18.34 9.56 1.22
N VAL A 189 -17.55 9.26 0.19
CA VAL A 189 -18.05 8.88 -1.14
C VAL A 189 -17.77 7.40 -1.50
N LEU A 190 -17.30 6.62 -0.54
CA LEU A 190 -16.74 5.29 -0.77
C LEU A 190 -17.75 4.31 -1.41
N GLU A 191 -19.02 4.34 -1.00
CA GLU A 191 -20.08 3.50 -1.56
C GLU A 191 -20.41 3.89 -3.01
N ARG A 192 -20.50 5.19 -3.29
CA ARG A 192 -20.74 5.68 -4.65
C ARG A 192 -19.54 5.41 -5.56
N LEU A 193 -18.33 5.48 -5.02
CA LEU A 193 -17.11 5.13 -5.72
C LEU A 193 -17.07 3.65 -6.09
N PHE A 194 -17.50 2.77 -5.18
CA PHE A 194 -17.64 1.34 -5.46
C PHE A 194 -18.54 1.09 -6.67
N GLU A 195 -19.73 1.72 -6.75
CA GLU A 195 -20.63 1.56 -7.88
C GLU A 195 -19.98 2.04 -9.19
N ALA A 196 -19.30 3.19 -9.17
CA ALA A 196 -18.61 3.71 -10.35
C ALA A 196 -17.52 2.76 -10.87
N ILE A 197 -16.77 2.13 -9.96
CA ILE A 197 -15.72 1.13 -10.27
C ILE A 197 -16.33 -0.17 -10.81
N ALA A 198 -17.40 -0.65 -10.17
CA ALA A 198 -18.10 -1.87 -10.57
C ALA A 198 -18.74 -1.73 -11.95
N ASP A 199 -19.37 -0.59 -12.25
CA ASP A 199 -19.97 -0.28 -13.55
C ASP A 199 -18.93 -0.25 -14.69
N ARG A 200 -17.69 0.11 -14.40
CA ARG A 200 -16.57 0.05 -15.36
C ARG A 200 -16.01 -1.37 -15.55
N GLY A 201 -16.55 -2.37 -14.81
CA GLY A 201 -16.22 -3.78 -15.01
C GLY A 201 -14.97 -4.26 -14.26
N ALA A 202 -14.53 -3.54 -13.23
CA ALA A 202 -13.46 -4.01 -12.36
C ALA A 202 -13.82 -5.36 -11.74
N LYS A 203 -12.85 -6.28 -11.66
CA LYS A 203 -12.99 -7.62 -11.07
C LYS A 203 -12.51 -7.70 -9.63
N ALA A 204 -11.71 -6.71 -9.22
CA ALA A 204 -11.29 -6.57 -7.84
C ALA A 204 -11.09 -5.08 -7.50
N TRP A 205 -11.25 -4.77 -6.23
CA TRP A 205 -11.03 -3.44 -5.68
C TRP A 205 -10.18 -3.56 -4.43
N GLN A 206 -8.96 -3.04 -4.48
CA GLN A 206 -8.08 -2.95 -3.32
C GLN A 206 -8.30 -1.62 -2.62
N VAL A 207 -8.47 -1.66 -1.30
CA VAL A 207 -8.60 -0.48 -0.44
C VAL A 207 -7.50 -0.47 0.60
N GLN A 208 -6.93 0.69 0.90
CA GLN A 208 -5.92 0.86 1.93
C GLN A 208 -6.05 2.24 2.58
N LEU A 209 -5.62 2.36 3.84
CA LEU A 209 -5.61 3.67 4.49
C LEU A 209 -4.47 4.53 3.93
N THR A 210 -4.71 5.82 3.77
CA THR A 210 -3.65 6.77 3.47
C THR A 210 -2.72 6.87 4.68
N ALA A 211 -1.44 6.59 4.47
CA ALA A 211 -0.43 6.66 5.53
C ALA A 211 0.33 7.98 5.48
N ALA A 212 0.86 8.40 6.63
CA ALA A 212 1.58 9.67 6.82
C ALA A 212 2.99 9.64 6.20
N MET A 213 3.08 9.47 4.89
CA MET A 213 4.33 9.30 4.15
C MET A 213 4.33 10.09 2.85
N GLY A 214 5.48 10.60 2.46
CA GLY A 214 5.65 11.38 1.25
C GLY A 214 4.82 12.67 1.27
N ARG A 215 4.20 13.03 0.13
CA ARG A 215 3.33 14.22 0.04
C ARG A 215 2.11 14.14 0.96
N ALA A 216 1.63 12.95 1.29
CA ALA A 216 0.57 12.83 2.27
C ALA A 216 0.99 13.42 3.64
N ALA A 217 2.24 13.25 4.06
CA ALA A 217 2.74 13.80 5.31
C ALA A 217 2.74 15.35 5.35
N ASP A 218 2.70 16.01 4.19
CA ASP A 218 2.60 17.48 4.08
C ASP A 218 1.16 17.98 4.31
N GLU A 219 0.16 17.08 4.24
CA GLU A 219 -1.27 17.40 4.38
C GLU A 219 -1.96 16.55 5.47
N PRO A 220 -1.59 16.71 6.74
CA PRO A 220 -2.11 15.85 7.81
C PRO A 220 -3.62 15.90 7.99
N ARG A 221 -4.31 16.89 7.41
CA ARG A 221 -5.78 16.99 7.46
C ARG A 221 -6.52 15.90 6.69
N ILE A 222 -5.86 15.24 5.73
CA ILE A 222 -6.46 14.15 4.97
C ILE A 222 -6.46 12.82 5.73
N PHE A 223 -5.59 12.66 6.74
CA PHE A 223 -5.53 11.40 7.48
C PHE A 223 -6.77 11.17 8.32
N LEU A 224 -7.15 9.91 8.40
CA LEU A 224 -8.05 9.46 9.45
C LEU A 224 -7.32 9.48 10.80
N ASP A 225 -8.05 9.71 11.87
CA ASP A 225 -7.58 9.39 13.20
C ASP A 225 -7.74 7.87 13.47
N PRO A 226 -6.96 7.28 14.39
CA PRO A 226 -7.07 5.85 14.69
C PRO A 226 -8.47 5.37 15.04
N TYR A 227 -9.26 6.17 15.75
CA TYR A 227 -10.64 5.82 16.11
C TYR A 227 -11.58 5.73 14.89
N GLU A 228 -11.28 6.43 13.79
CA GLU A 228 -12.14 6.45 12.60
C GLU A 228 -12.15 5.09 11.87
N VAL A 229 -11.28 4.15 12.23
CA VAL A 229 -11.39 2.75 11.76
C VAL A 229 -12.73 2.11 12.18
N LEU A 230 -13.38 2.64 13.22
CA LEU A 230 -14.72 2.24 13.64
C LEU A 230 -15.82 2.64 12.64
N ASP A 231 -15.59 3.63 11.78
CA ASP A 231 -16.48 3.92 10.65
C ASP A 231 -16.06 3.15 9.39
N VAL A 232 -14.76 3.00 9.16
CA VAL A 232 -14.22 2.31 7.99
C VAL A 232 -14.61 0.83 7.95
N MET A 233 -14.43 0.11 9.05
CA MET A 233 -14.58 -1.36 9.04
C MET A 233 -16.02 -1.83 8.78
N PRO A 234 -17.08 -1.24 9.38
CA PRO A 234 -18.45 -1.58 9.04
C PRO A 234 -18.80 -1.29 7.59
N ARG A 235 -18.35 -0.16 7.04
CA ARG A 235 -18.54 0.18 5.61
C ARG A 235 -17.88 -0.85 4.70
N LEU A 236 -16.64 -1.26 5.01
CA LEU A 236 -15.94 -2.28 4.23
C LEU A 236 -16.65 -3.64 4.29
N ALA A 237 -17.24 -4.01 5.43
CA ALA A 237 -18.04 -5.24 5.53
C ALA A 237 -19.26 -5.19 4.59
N ARG A 238 -20.01 -4.09 4.57
CA ARG A 238 -21.13 -3.88 3.63
C ARG A 238 -20.66 -3.90 2.17
N LEU A 239 -19.57 -3.20 1.87
CA LEU A 239 -18.99 -3.14 0.52
C LEU A 239 -18.45 -4.49 0.05
N LYS A 240 -17.90 -5.30 0.95
CA LYS A 240 -17.50 -6.68 0.65
C LYS A 240 -18.69 -7.51 0.17
N ARG A 241 -19.80 -7.46 0.91
CA ARG A 241 -21.05 -8.15 0.53
C ARG A 241 -21.66 -7.60 -0.77
N ALA A 242 -21.61 -6.28 -0.96
CA ALA A 242 -22.02 -5.66 -2.23
C ALA A 242 -21.12 -6.13 -3.39
N GLY A 243 -19.82 -6.21 -3.17
CA GLY A 243 -18.86 -6.71 -4.14
C GLY A 243 -19.12 -8.16 -4.57
N GLU A 244 -19.43 -9.03 -3.63
CA GLU A 244 -19.80 -10.42 -3.92
C GLU A 244 -21.00 -10.50 -4.88
N ARG A 245 -22.04 -9.69 -4.66
CA ARG A 245 -23.23 -9.62 -5.52
C ARG A 245 -22.93 -9.04 -6.92
N ARG A 246 -21.93 -8.15 -7.02
CA ARG A 246 -21.52 -7.48 -8.26
C ARG A 246 -20.37 -8.19 -8.99
N GLY A 247 -19.85 -9.29 -8.44
CA GLY A 247 -18.67 -9.99 -8.98
C GLY A 247 -17.37 -9.18 -8.89
N VAL A 248 -17.26 -8.31 -7.87
CA VAL A 248 -16.08 -7.50 -7.56
C VAL A 248 -15.50 -7.96 -6.23
N SER A 249 -14.30 -8.53 -6.25
CA SER A 249 -13.61 -8.94 -5.02
C SER A 249 -13.01 -7.73 -4.30
N LEU A 250 -13.51 -7.39 -3.11
CA LEU A 250 -12.89 -6.36 -2.27
C LEU A 250 -11.69 -6.96 -1.51
N TRP A 251 -10.53 -6.28 -1.60
CA TRP A 251 -9.28 -6.66 -0.95
C TRP A 251 -8.80 -5.53 -0.04
N PRO A 252 -8.85 -5.67 1.29
CA PRO A 252 -8.25 -4.70 2.20
C PRO A 252 -6.74 -4.82 2.14
N GLY A 253 -6.06 -3.68 2.07
CA GLY A 253 -4.62 -3.59 2.26
C GLY A 253 -4.22 -4.07 3.66
N ASN A 254 -2.94 -4.42 3.83
CA ASN A 254 -2.46 -4.91 5.12
C ASN A 254 -2.51 -3.84 6.23
N ASN A 255 -2.68 -2.57 5.87
CA ASN A 255 -2.80 -1.45 6.82
C ASN A 255 -4.24 -1.11 7.23
N VAL A 256 -5.24 -1.87 6.79
CA VAL A 256 -6.66 -1.65 7.12
C VAL A 256 -7.02 -2.52 8.30
N GLY A 257 -7.17 -1.95 9.49
CA GLY A 257 -7.73 -2.56 10.72
C GLY A 257 -7.43 -4.05 10.94
N TYR A 258 -7.53 -4.53 12.15
CA TYR A 258 -7.25 -5.94 12.48
C TYR A 258 -8.24 -6.42 13.52
N PHE A 259 -8.70 -7.67 13.33
CA PHE A 259 -9.62 -8.33 14.25
C PHE A 259 -10.95 -7.58 14.43
N GLY A 260 -11.76 -8.02 15.35
CA GLY A 260 -13.09 -7.46 15.56
C GLY A 260 -14.17 -8.20 14.76
N PRO A 261 -15.44 -7.76 14.89
CA PRO A 261 -16.59 -8.54 14.40
C PRO A 261 -16.64 -8.71 12.88
N PHE A 262 -15.96 -7.89 12.10
CA PHE A 262 -16.02 -7.93 10.64
C PHE A 262 -14.83 -8.62 9.97
N GLU A 263 -13.87 -9.13 10.73
CA GLU A 263 -12.64 -9.72 10.18
C GLU A 263 -12.92 -10.90 9.23
N GLY A 264 -13.79 -11.82 9.65
CA GLY A 264 -14.19 -12.97 8.83
C GLY A 264 -14.83 -12.58 7.49
N VAL A 265 -15.70 -11.57 7.50
CA VAL A 265 -16.32 -11.07 6.25
C VAL A 265 -15.31 -10.38 5.34
N ILE A 266 -14.50 -9.49 5.89
CA ILE A 266 -13.61 -8.63 5.11
C ILE A 266 -12.44 -9.43 4.53
N ARG A 267 -11.84 -10.34 5.32
CA ARG A 267 -10.65 -11.12 4.92
C ARG A 267 -10.90 -12.60 4.69
N GLY A 268 -12.05 -13.10 5.07
CA GLY A 268 -12.42 -14.50 4.98
C GLY A 268 -12.08 -15.30 6.24
N ASP A 269 -12.68 -16.48 6.34
CA ASP A 269 -12.46 -17.41 7.46
C ASP A 269 -11.17 -18.19 7.21
N TYR A 270 -10.14 -17.91 7.98
CA TYR A 270 -8.93 -18.71 8.04
C TYR A 270 -9.04 -19.72 9.18
N ALA A 271 -8.52 -20.92 9.00
CA ALA A 271 -8.48 -21.94 10.05
C ALA A 271 -7.81 -21.45 11.35
N SER A 272 -6.90 -20.46 11.24
CA SER A 272 -6.26 -19.77 12.35
C SER A 272 -7.00 -18.52 12.83
N GLY A 273 -8.16 -18.19 12.24
CA GLY A 273 -8.93 -16.96 12.56
C GLY A 273 -8.30 -15.65 12.05
N TYR A 274 -7.09 -15.69 11.49
CA TYR A 274 -6.39 -14.51 10.98
C TYR A 274 -5.33 -14.87 9.94
N ARG A 275 -5.17 -14.03 8.93
CA ARG A 275 -4.25 -14.25 7.79
C ARG A 275 -2.76 -14.22 8.13
N GLY A 276 -2.38 -13.92 9.35
CA GLY A 276 -1.00 -13.81 9.81
C GLY A 276 -0.48 -12.37 9.82
N SER A 277 0.75 -12.20 10.29
CA SER A 277 1.41 -10.91 10.46
C SER A 277 1.95 -10.35 9.13
N CYS A 278 2.62 -9.19 9.20
CA CYS A 278 3.26 -8.52 8.06
C CYS A 278 4.13 -9.46 7.22
N GLY A 279 3.93 -9.46 5.90
CA GLY A 279 4.67 -10.28 4.94
C GLY A 279 6.00 -9.70 4.46
N ALA A 280 6.36 -8.48 4.90
CA ALA A 280 7.58 -7.80 4.47
C ALA A 280 8.83 -8.65 4.74
N GLY A 281 9.69 -8.85 3.74
CA GLY A 281 10.89 -9.67 3.87
C GLY A 281 10.66 -11.17 4.09
N ARG A 282 9.39 -11.64 4.04
CA ARG A 282 9.00 -13.07 4.12
C ARG A 282 8.34 -13.53 2.82
N LEU A 283 7.29 -12.84 2.41
CA LEU A 283 6.49 -13.16 1.22
C LEU A 283 6.45 -12.00 0.23
N SER A 284 6.79 -10.80 0.67
CA SER A 284 6.83 -9.62 -0.18
C SER A 284 8.22 -8.98 -0.23
N LEU A 285 8.50 -8.39 -1.38
CA LEU A 285 9.71 -7.65 -1.69
C LEU A 285 9.31 -6.31 -2.32
N GLY A 286 9.99 -5.23 -1.93
CA GLY A 286 9.91 -3.93 -2.57
C GLY A 286 11.21 -3.60 -3.28
N ILE A 287 11.12 -3.06 -4.48
CA ILE A 287 12.26 -2.62 -5.28
C ILE A 287 12.05 -1.16 -5.66
N GLU A 288 13.06 -0.33 -5.42
CA GLU A 288 13.08 1.06 -5.88
C GLU A 288 13.72 1.18 -7.26
N ALA A 289 13.44 2.25 -7.97
CA ALA A 289 13.88 2.45 -9.35
C ALA A 289 15.40 2.42 -9.53
N ASN A 290 16.17 2.74 -8.50
CA ASN A 290 17.63 2.68 -8.49
C ASN A 290 18.23 1.32 -8.11
N GLY A 291 17.37 0.31 -7.88
CA GLY A 291 17.80 -1.04 -7.51
C GLY A 291 17.95 -1.29 -6.02
N ASP A 292 17.50 -0.38 -5.16
CA ASP A 292 17.44 -0.59 -3.72
C ASP A 292 16.34 -1.59 -3.35
N ILE A 293 16.68 -2.52 -2.46
CA ILE A 293 15.82 -3.63 -2.06
C ILE A 293 15.28 -3.42 -0.65
N LYS A 294 13.96 -3.55 -0.50
CA LYS A 294 13.24 -3.46 0.78
C LYS A 294 12.35 -4.69 0.97
N GLY A 295 11.99 -5.01 2.22
CA GLY A 295 11.04 -6.09 2.50
C GLY A 295 9.60 -5.79 2.05
N CYS A 296 9.25 -4.51 1.87
CA CYS A 296 7.96 -4.04 1.38
C CYS A 296 8.16 -2.70 0.66
N PRO A 297 7.47 -2.43 -0.46
CA PRO A 297 7.63 -1.18 -1.22
C PRO A 297 7.27 0.07 -0.42
N SER A 298 6.34 -0.07 0.53
CA SER A 298 5.82 1.05 1.32
C SER A 298 6.73 1.46 2.50
N LEU A 299 7.74 0.66 2.86
CA LEU A 299 8.63 1.01 3.97
C LEU A 299 9.56 2.18 3.59
N PRO A 300 9.87 3.10 4.55
CA PRO A 300 10.81 4.18 4.31
C PRO A 300 12.19 3.70 3.88
N SER A 301 12.81 4.41 2.92
CA SER A 301 14.08 3.98 2.34
C SER A 301 15.24 4.11 3.31
N ASP A 302 15.26 5.16 4.13
CA ASP A 302 16.31 5.46 5.10
C ASP A 302 16.54 4.36 6.15
N ALA A 303 15.46 3.68 6.55
CA ALA A 303 15.47 2.67 7.62
C ALA A 303 15.40 1.21 7.11
N TYR A 304 14.97 0.97 5.86
CA TYR A 304 14.59 -0.37 5.41
C TYR A 304 15.25 -0.84 4.13
N VAL A 305 16.08 -0.06 3.49
CA VAL A 305 16.92 -0.54 2.38
C VAL A 305 17.90 -1.57 2.92
N GLY A 306 17.84 -2.78 2.38
CA GLY A 306 18.65 -3.90 2.81
C GLY A 306 19.87 -4.16 1.94
N GLY A 307 20.00 -3.47 0.82
CA GLY A 307 21.09 -3.58 -0.15
C GLY A 307 20.64 -3.09 -1.52
N ASN A 308 21.59 -3.00 -2.47
CA ASN A 308 21.36 -2.60 -3.84
C ASN A 308 21.82 -3.72 -4.79
N VAL A 309 21.04 -4.00 -5.83
CA VAL A 309 21.33 -5.09 -6.79
C VAL A 309 22.58 -4.86 -7.63
N ARG A 310 23.09 -3.62 -7.68
CA ARG A 310 24.39 -3.30 -8.29
C ARG A 310 25.59 -3.70 -7.44
N GLU A 311 25.37 -3.89 -6.14
CA GLU A 311 26.42 -4.18 -5.17
C GLU A 311 26.45 -5.67 -4.80
N HIS A 312 25.27 -6.29 -4.72
CA HIS A 312 25.10 -7.68 -4.29
C HIS A 312 24.03 -8.40 -5.09
N PRO A 313 24.18 -9.70 -5.37
CA PRO A 313 23.13 -10.53 -5.93
C PRO A 313 21.87 -10.49 -5.06
N LEU A 314 20.69 -10.47 -5.69
CA LEU A 314 19.40 -10.36 -4.97
C LEU A 314 19.20 -11.47 -3.93
N VAL A 315 19.67 -12.69 -4.20
CA VAL A 315 19.57 -13.81 -3.25
C VAL A 315 20.35 -13.54 -1.96
N GLU A 316 21.52 -12.92 -2.05
CA GLU A 316 22.31 -12.55 -0.88
C GLU A 316 21.65 -11.43 -0.09
N ILE A 317 21.13 -10.42 -0.76
CA ILE A 317 20.34 -9.35 -0.11
C ILE A 317 19.14 -9.97 0.61
N TRP A 318 18.40 -10.84 -0.05
CA TRP A 318 17.22 -11.50 0.53
C TRP A 318 17.54 -12.32 1.77
N GLU A 319 18.60 -13.13 1.72
CA GLU A 319 18.94 -14.08 2.79
C GLU A 319 19.75 -13.44 3.91
N ARG A 320 20.60 -12.41 3.62
CA ARG A 320 21.62 -11.92 4.55
C ARG A 320 21.40 -10.49 5.02
N SER A 321 20.41 -9.76 4.47
CA SER A 321 20.17 -8.36 4.86
C SER A 321 19.44 -8.27 6.20
N LYS A 322 20.02 -7.57 7.18
CA LYS A 322 19.39 -7.31 8.48
C LYS A 322 18.07 -6.54 8.35
N PRO A 323 17.95 -5.47 7.53
CA PRO A 323 16.69 -4.78 7.31
C PRO A 323 15.56 -5.65 6.77
N LEU A 324 15.85 -6.74 6.02
CA LEU A 324 14.83 -7.64 5.51
C LEU A 324 14.41 -8.72 6.53
N ARG A 325 15.24 -8.98 7.54
CA ARG A 325 14.99 -10.03 8.55
C ARG A 325 13.98 -9.64 9.63
N PHE A 326 13.65 -8.36 9.77
CA PHE A 326 12.90 -7.88 10.94
C PHE A 326 11.59 -8.63 11.18
N THR A 327 10.83 -9.02 10.15
CA THR A 327 9.60 -9.80 10.32
C THR A 327 9.86 -11.27 10.58
N ARG A 328 11.03 -11.80 10.18
CA ARG A 328 11.46 -13.17 10.45
C ARG A 328 11.84 -13.33 11.92
N ASP A 329 12.41 -12.28 12.49
CA ASP A 329 12.92 -12.26 13.87
C ASP A 329 11.86 -11.75 14.88
N LEU A 330 10.83 -11.04 14.41
CA LEU A 330 9.83 -10.40 15.25
C LEU A 330 9.03 -11.43 16.06
N THR A 331 8.97 -11.19 17.35
CA THR A 331 8.15 -11.94 18.33
C THR A 331 7.14 -11.02 19.02
N ALA A 332 6.23 -11.56 19.80
CA ALA A 332 5.33 -10.75 20.62
C ALA A 332 6.06 -9.93 21.68
N GLN A 333 7.27 -10.33 22.09
CA GLN A 333 8.08 -9.61 23.07
C GLN A 333 8.68 -8.30 22.53
N ASP A 334 8.72 -8.15 21.20
CA ASP A 334 9.22 -6.95 20.53
C ASP A 334 8.13 -5.88 20.36
N LEU A 335 6.88 -6.22 20.76
CA LEU A 335 5.74 -5.31 20.64
C LEU A 335 5.76 -4.25 21.74
N LYS A 336 5.11 -3.12 21.46
CA LYS A 336 5.06 -1.94 22.33
C LYS A 336 3.62 -1.50 22.56
N GLY A 337 3.46 -0.56 23.48
CA GLY A 337 2.18 0.10 23.74
C GLY A 337 1.03 -0.88 23.92
N PHE A 338 -0.09 -0.60 23.27
CA PHE A 338 -1.28 -1.46 23.31
C PHE A 338 -0.99 -2.86 22.76
N CYS A 339 -0.18 -2.98 21.70
CA CYS A 339 0.10 -4.27 21.07
C CYS A 339 0.89 -5.22 21.97
N ALA A 340 1.68 -4.73 22.93
CA ALA A 340 2.46 -5.57 23.86
C ALA A 340 1.58 -6.38 24.81
N THR A 341 0.39 -5.86 25.16
CA THR A 341 -0.55 -6.49 26.09
C THR A 341 -1.79 -7.07 25.38
N CYS A 342 -1.83 -6.98 24.05
CA CYS A 342 -2.97 -7.38 23.26
C CYS A 342 -3.16 -8.91 23.28
N TYR A 343 -4.41 -9.37 23.40
CA TYR A 343 -4.77 -10.79 23.30
C TYR A 343 -4.25 -11.46 22.02
N TYR A 344 -4.22 -10.72 20.90
CA TYR A 344 -3.78 -11.20 19.59
C TYR A 344 -2.28 -10.98 19.32
N ALA A 345 -1.47 -10.67 20.33
CA ALA A 345 -0.06 -10.30 20.15
C ALA A 345 0.76 -11.36 19.40
N GLN A 346 0.52 -12.65 19.68
CA GLN A 346 1.27 -13.77 19.07
C GLN A 346 0.95 -13.94 17.58
N GLU A 347 -0.31 -13.81 17.19
CA GLU A 347 -0.80 -13.97 15.82
C GLU A 347 -0.55 -12.73 14.99
N CYS A 348 -0.91 -11.57 15.52
CA CYS A 348 -0.88 -10.29 14.81
C CYS A 348 0.52 -9.71 14.67
N ARG A 349 1.33 -9.79 15.73
CA ARG A 349 2.68 -9.21 15.82
C ARG A 349 2.72 -7.73 15.40
N GLY A 350 1.73 -6.92 15.84
CA GLY A 350 1.67 -5.49 15.59
C GLY A 350 1.15 -5.08 14.20
N GLY A 351 0.60 -6.00 13.41
CA GLY A 351 -0.04 -5.69 12.13
C GLY A 351 0.89 -5.09 11.09
N CYS A 352 0.53 -3.96 10.47
CA CYS A 352 1.32 -3.28 9.44
C CYS A 352 2.43 -2.43 10.04
N HIS A 353 3.66 -2.86 9.90
CA HIS A 353 4.83 -2.13 10.41
C HIS A 353 5.12 -0.84 9.65
N TRP A 354 4.72 -0.73 8.40
CA TRP A 354 4.76 0.52 7.66
C TRP A 354 3.95 1.61 8.37
N THR A 355 2.67 1.33 8.66
CA THR A 355 1.79 2.30 9.31
C THR A 355 2.35 2.76 10.67
N SER A 356 2.81 1.80 11.48
CA SER A 356 3.42 2.12 12.78
C SER A 356 4.66 3.00 12.62
N HIS A 357 5.56 2.64 11.70
CA HIS A 357 6.84 3.34 11.54
C HIS A 357 6.66 4.76 11.03
N VAL A 358 5.87 4.97 9.95
CA VAL A 358 5.70 6.32 9.36
C VAL A 358 4.92 7.27 10.28
N LEU A 359 4.20 6.71 11.25
CA LEU A 359 3.47 7.50 12.23
C LEU A 359 4.31 7.79 13.49
N LEU A 360 4.92 6.74 14.08
CA LEU A 360 5.54 6.79 15.39
C LEU A 360 7.08 6.77 15.34
N GLY A 361 7.69 6.65 14.16
CA GLY A 361 9.12 6.48 13.99
C GLY A 361 9.64 5.10 14.39
N ASP A 362 8.75 4.16 14.74
CA ASP A 362 9.10 2.82 15.22
C ASP A 362 8.02 1.79 14.92
N ARG A 363 8.35 0.51 15.10
CA ARG A 363 7.47 -0.65 14.89
C ARG A 363 6.92 -1.16 16.21
N GLY A 364 5.90 -2.04 16.11
CA GLY A 364 5.42 -2.83 17.24
C GLY A 364 4.24 -2.25 18.00
N ASP A 365 3.78 -1.05 17.65
CA ASP A 365 2.52 -0.51 18.15
C ASP A 365 1.74 0.13 16.98
N ASN A 366 0.63 -0.46 16.57
CA ASN A 366 -0.17 0.04 15.46
C ASN A 366 -1.48 0.64 15.97
N PRO A 367 -1.64 1.98 15.89
CA PRO A 367 -2.87 2.62 16.35
C PRO A 367 -4.07 2.37 15.41
N PHE A 368 -3.85 2.15 14.12
CA PHE A 368 -4.93 1.87 13.15
C PHE A 368 -5.39 0.40 13.21
N CYS A 369 -5.89 -0.01 14.36
CA CYS A 369 -6.35 -1.37 14.65
C CYS A 369 -7.81 -1.35 15.11
N HIS A 370 -8.67 -2.14 14.43
CA HIS A 370 -10.08 -2.21 14.77
C HIS A 370 -10.33 -2.74 16.19
N HIS A 371 -9.64 -3.83 16.57
CA HIS A 371 -9.72 -4.36 17.93
C HIS A 371 -9.33 -3.30 18.99
N ARG A 372 -8.20 -2.61 18.79
CA ARG A 372 -7.75 -1.53 19.68
C ARG A 372 -8.80 -0.42 19.81
N ALA A 373 -9.35 0.03 18.69
CA ALA A 373 -10.36 1.08 18.70
C ALA A 373 -11.65 0.63 19.42
N LEU A 374 -12.06 -0.65 19.29
CA LEU A 374 -13.21 -1.21 20.02
C LEU A 374 -12.97 -1.30 21.53
N GLU A 375 -11.79 -1.73 21.98
CA GLU A 375 -11.45 -1.75 23.40
C GLU A 375 -11.49 -0.34 24.01
N LEU A 376 -10.88 0.62 23.31
CA LEU A 376 -10.89 2.02 23.76
C LEU A 376 -12.30 2.64 23.73
N LEU A 377 -13.16 2.27 22.77
CA LEU A 377 -14.56 2.67 22.75
C LEU A 377 -15.29 2.19 24.01
N ARG A 378 -15.06 0.94 24.45
CA ARG A 378 -15.63 0.39 25.69
C ARG A 378 -15.17 1.16 26.92
N GLU A 379 -13.90 1.60 26.93
CA GLU A 379 -13.34 2.45 27.98
C GLU A 379 -13.84 3.91 27.93
N GLY A 380 -14.57 4.31 26.90
CA GLY A 380 -15.08 5.68 26.72
C GLY A 380 -14.02 6.67 26.26
N VAL A 381 -12.91 6.19 25.66
CA VAL A 381 -11.83 7.03 25.13
C VAL A 381 -11.56 6.73 23.66
N ARG A 382 -11.02 7.72 22.96
CA ARG A 382 -10.59 7.55 21.56
C ARG A 382 -9.18 8.06 21.35
N GLU A 383 -8.47 7.49 20.37
CA GLU A 383 -7.13 7.91 19.98
C GLU A 383 -7.15 8.79 18.76
N ARG A 384 -6.36 9.85 18.80
CA ARG A 384 -6.13 10.76 17.71
C ARG A 384 -4.64 10.93 17.46
N VAL A 385 -4.29 11.47 16.28
CA VAL A 385 -2.91 11.75 15.91
C VAL A 385 -2.70 13.24 15.69
N ARG A 386 -1.51 13.73 16.07
CA ARG A 386 -1.04 15.07 15.72
C ARG A 386 0.38 15.01 15.19
N CYS A 387 0.66 15.81 14.17
CA CYS A 387 2.00 15.97 13.64
C CYS A 387 2.85 16.80 14.64
N VAL A 388 4.02 16.28 15.00
CA VAL A 388 4.99 16.96 15.87
C VAL A 388 6.27 17.35 15.14
N GLU A 389 6.57 16.67 14.02
CA GLU A 389 7.70 16.98 13.16
C GLU A 389 7.31 16.77 11.70
N ALA A 390 7.55 17.77 10.85
CA ALA A 390 7.24 17.71 9.44
C ALA A 390 8.20 16.77 8.69
N ALA A 391 7.70 16.13 7.62
CA ALA A 391 8.52 15.33 6.72
C ALA A 391 9.60 16.20 6.01
N PRO A 392 10.82 15.66 5.78
CA PRO A 392 11.93 16.40 5.16
C PRO A 392 11.68 16.88 3.73
N GLY A 393 10.82 16.23 2.94
CA GLY A 393 10.53 16.55 1.54
C GLY A 393 11.28 15.68 0.52
N THR A 394 11.78 14.51 0.93
CA THR A 394 12.49 13.53 0.10
C THR A 394 11.62 12.32 -0.24
N PRO A 395 11.90 11.55 -1.31
CA PRO A 395 11.15 10.33 -1.61
C PRO A 395 11.09 9.36 -0.44
N PHE A 396 9.90 8.78 -0.21
CA PHE A 396 9.62 7.82 0.87
C PHE A 396 9.87 8.34 2.29
N ASP A 397 9.93 9.66 2.48
CA ASP A 397 10.04 10.28 3.80
C ASP A 397 8.73 10.24 4.59
N HIS A 398 8.84 10.53 5.86
CA HIS A 398 7.70 10.70 6.76
C HIS A 398 7.99 11.77 7.82
N GLY A 399 6.93 12.27 8.43
CA GLY A 399 7.03 13.10 9.62
C GLY A 399 7.15 12.26 10.89
N ARG A 400 6.98 12.90 12.02
CA ARG A 400 6.77 12.25 13.32
C ARG A 400 5.45 12.71 13.91
N TYR A 401 4.68 11.75 14.41
CA TYR A 401 3.36 11.97 14.98
C TYR A 401 3.31 11.45 16.40
N GLU A 402 2.41 12.00 17.19
CA GLU A 402 2.05 11.51 18.50
C GLU A 402 0.60 11.04 18.50
N VAL A 403 0.37 9.92 19.17
CA VAL A 403 -0.97 9.44 19.50
C VAL A 403 -1.35 9.98 20.86
N TYR A 404 -2.52 10.59 20.96
CA TYR A 404 -3.06 11.05 22.23
C TYR A 404 -4.50 10.56 22.41
N ARG A 405 -4.94 10.50 23.66
CA ARG A 405 -6.29 10.04 24.03
C ARG A 405 -7.14 11.21 24.50
N GLU A 406 -8.41 11.15 24.13
CA GLU A 406 -9.43 12.06 24.61
C GLU A 406 -10.72 11.28 24.93
N PRO A 407 -11.59 11.78 25.81
CA PRO A 407 -12.91 11.17 26.05
C PRO A 407 -13.76 11.19 24.78
N TRP A 408 -14.54 10.14 24.56
CA TRP A 408 -15.58 10.15 23.53
C TRP A 408 -16.69 11.14 23.92
N PRO A 409 -17.15 12.01 23.00
CA PRO A 409 -18.45 12.65 23.14
C PRO A 409 -19.55 11.57 23.17
N GLU A 410 -20.49 11.69 24.10
CA GLU A 410 -21.46 10.63 24.37
C GLU A 410 -22.36 10.32 23.16
N ASP A 411 -22.78 11.36 22.43
CA ASP A 411 -23.60 11.26 21.23
C ASP A 411 -22.86 10.59 20.07
N GLU A 412 -21.58 10.93 19.84
CA GLU A 412 -20.73 10.31 18.82
C GLU A 412 -20.47 8.83 19.17
N ARG A 413 -20.15 8.53 20.43
CA ARG A 413 -19.97 7.16 20.92
C ARG A 413 -21.19 6.29 20.64
N ALA A 414 -22.38 6.78 21.06
CA ALA A 414 -23.63 6.06 20.85
C ALA A 414 -23.96 5.87 19.36
N ALA A 415 -23.57 6.81 18.48
CA ALA A 415 -23.74 6.66 17.04
C ALA A 415 -22.86 5.54 16.46
N VAL A 416 -21.59 5.45 16.89
CA VAL A 416 -20.66 4.39 16.47
C VAL A 416 -21.14 3.02 16.96
N GLU A 417 -21.57 2.90 18.22
CA GLU A 417 -22.11 1.66 18.78
C GLU A 417 -23.35 1.18 18.00
N ARG A 418 -24.28 2.08 17.67
CA ARG A 418 -25.45 1.75 16.82
C ARG A 418 -25.05 1.30 15.42
N LEU A 419 -24.08 1.96 14.79
CA LEU A 419 -23.58 1.58 13.47
C LEU A 419 -23.03 0.15 13.49
N HIS A 420 -22.18 -0.16 14.48
CA HIS A 420 -21.58 -1.50 14.62
C HIS A 420 -22.66 -2.57 14.82
N ALA A 421 -23.60 -2.36 15.75
CA ALA A 421 -24.67 -3.31 16.01
C ALA A 421 -25.56 -3.55 14.76
N ALA A 422 -25.88 -2.49 14.02
CA ALA A 422 -26.68 -2.60 12.81
C ALA A 422 -25.95 -3.40 11.71
N VAL A 423 -24.67 -3.10 11.45
CA VAL A 423 -23.89 -3.78 10.42
C VAL A 423 -23.59 -5.24 10.80
N GLU A 424 -23.35 -5.49 12.09
CA GLU A 424 -23.16 -6.85 12.59
C GLU A 424 -24.42 -7.70 12.39
N ALA A 425 -25.59 -7.16 12.73
CA ALA A 425 -26.86 -7.82 12.47
C ALA A 425 -27.08 -8.09 10.96
N GLU A 426 -26.84 -7.10 10.08
CA GLU A 426 -26.94 -7.26 8.63
C GLU A 426 -25.95 -8.32 8.08
N THR A 427 -24.77 -8.37 8.66
CA THR A 427 -23.68 -9.22 8.16
C THR A 427 -23.90 -10.70 8.49
N TYR A 428 -24.49 -11.01 9.65
CA TYR A 428 -24.64 -12.38 10.16
C TYR A 428 -26.09 -12.87 10.22
N ALA A 429 -27.05 -12.09 9.69
CA ALA A 429 -28.47 -12.49 9.58
C ALA A 429 -28.80 -13.39 8.38
N GLY A 430 -27.80 -13.79 7.58
CA GLY A 430 -27.98 -14.57 6.34
C GLY A 430 -27.39 -15.97 6.39
#